data_6a29434335c4b13407cdc661f0d98e7c
#
_entry.id   6a29434335c4b13407cdc661f0d98e7c
#
_cell.length_a   1.000
_cell.length_b   1.000
_cell.length_c   1.000
_cell.angle_alpha   90.00
_cell.angle_beta   90.00
_cell.angle_gamma   90.00
#
_symmetry.space_group_name_H-M   'P 1'
#
loop_
_entity.id
_entity.type
_entity.pdbx_description
1 polymer ?
#
loop_
_entity_poly.entity_id
_entity_poly.type
_entity_poly.pdbx_seq_one_letter_code
_entity_poly.pdbx_strand_id
1 'polypeptide(L)'
;MKLRLTALFAAALAAVSFGAQAQTKLTVAATAVPHAEILEFVKPALAKEGVTLEVKVFTDYVQPNVQVWEKKIDVNFFQHKPYLDEFNKNKRTNLVSIANVHVEPYGAYSKKVKNPSELPKGATIAIPNDPSNGGRALILLADNGLIKLKDPKNILSTVKDISENPKGFKIKELEAATLPRVLDQVDLALINTNYALEAKLVPTRDALFIENANSPYANILVSRPDNKDADAVKKLIAALHTPDVKKFIETKYQGAVVPAF
;
A
#
# COMPACT_ATOMS: atom_id res chain seq x y z
N MET A 1 46.68 -34.06 -69.62
CA MET A 1 46.14 -34.56 -68.36
C MET A 1 46.23 -33.40 -67.38
N LYS A 2 45.13 -32.68 -67.14
CA LYS A 2 45.05 -31.44 -66.24
C LYS A 2 44.19 -31.80 -65.07
N LEU A 3 44.83 -31.93 -63.89
CA LEU A 3 44.13 -32.05 -62.61
C LEU A 3 43.54 -30.70 -62.22
N ARG A 4 42.25 -30.64 -62.04
CA ARG A 4 41.59 -29.49 -61.43
C ARG A 4 41.39 -29.75 -59.93
N LEU A 5 42.09 -28.96 -59.09
CA LEU A 5 41.91 -28.92 -57.66
C LEU A 5 40.68 -28.03 -57.37
N THR A 6 39.62 -28.61 -56.84
CA THR A 6 38.44 -27.88 -56.37
C THR A 6 38.59 -27.64 -54.83
N ALA A 7 38.87 -26.41 -54.43
CA ALA A 7 38.89 -26.02 -53.02
C ALA A 7 37.45 -25.79 -52.52
N LEU A 8 37.01 -26.62 -51.59
CA LEU A 8 35.76 -26.41 -50.84
C LEU A 8 36.00 -25.37 -49.71
N PHE A 9 35.44 -24.19 -49.88
CA PHE A 9 35.31 -23.23 -48.79
C PHE A 9 34.11 -23.63 -47.91
N ALA A 10 34.37 -24.21 -46.74
CA ALA A 10 33.36 -24.41 -45.71
C ALA A 10 33.21 -23.12 -44.93
N ALA A 11 32.21 -22.33 -45.25
CA ALA A 11 31.80 -21.19 -44.44
C ALA A 11 31.04 -21.67 -43.18
N ALA A 12 31.73 -21.69 -42.04
CA ALA A 12 31.09 -21.91 -40.73
C ALA A 12 30.29 -20.67 -40.37
N LEU A 13 28.95 -20.68 -40.58
CA LEU A 13 28.03 -19.74 -39.97
C LEU A 13 27.98 -20.04 -38.46
N ALA A 14 28.71 -19.26 -37.68
CA ALA A 14 28.48 -19.20 -36.25
C ALA A 14 27.12 -18.53 -36.02
N ALA A 15 26.06 -19.32 -35.84
CA ALA A 15 24.78 -18.85 -35.37
C ALA A 15 24.94 -18.40 -33.91
N VAL A 16 25.12 -17.10 -33.70
CA VAL A 16 25.00 -16.50 -32.38
C VAL A 16 23.53 -16.62 -32.00
N SER A 17 23.20 -17.70 -31.33
CA SER A 17 21.90 -17.85 -30.69
C SER A 17 21.83 -16.83 -29.55
N PHE A 18 21.28 -15.67 -29.84
CA PHE A 18 20.72 -14.81 -28.76
C PHE A 18 19.62 -15.63 -28.11
N GLY A 19 19.97 -16.34 -27.04
CA GLY A 19 18.99 -17.00 -26.19
C GLY A 19 18.03 -15.92 -25.71
N ALA A 20 16.84 -15.85 -26.28
CA ALA A 20 15.75 -15.09 -25.72
C ALA A 20 15.49 -15.67 -24.32
N GLN A 21 16.06 -15.04 -23.30
CA GLN A 21 15.82 -15.42 -21.92
C GLN A 21 14.34 -15.20 -21.70
N ALA A 22 13.59 -16.30 -21.52
CA ALA A 22 12.16 -16.24 -21.29
C ALA A 22 11.92 -15.33 -20.07
N GLN A 23 11.20 -14.25 -20.29
CA GLN A 23 10.88 -13.32 -19.21
C GLN A 23 9.99 -14.02 -18.17
N THR A 24 10.41 -13.95 -16.91
CA THR A 24 9.60 -14.48 -15.79
C THR A 24 8.47 -13.52 -15.52
N LYS A 25 7.23 -14.00 -15.63
CA LYS A 25 6.06 -13.21 -15.26
C LYS A 25 5.92 -13.14 -13.74
N LEU A 26 5.71 -11.93 -13.19
CA LEU A 26 5.40 -11.68 -11.78
C LEU A 26 4.12 -10.85 -11.69
N THR A 27 3.13 -11.37 -10.97
CA THR A 27 1.84 -10.70 -10.77
C THR A 27 1.77 -10.04 -9.40
N VAL A 28 1.34 -8.77 -9.34
CA VAL A 28 1.22 -8.02 -8.08
C VAL A 28 -0.16 -7.39 -7.96
N ALA A 29 -0.87 -7.70 -6.87
CA ALA A 29 -2.10 -7.02 -6.50
C ALA A 29 -1.78 -5.72 -5.75
N ALA A 30 -2.37 -4.61 -6.15
CA ALA A 30 -2.12 -3.30 -5.56
C ALA A 30 -3.39 -2.44 -5.55
N THR A 31 -3.46 -1.43 -4.66
CA THR A 31 -4.40 -0.32 -4.84
C THR A 31 -3.83 0.70 -5.83
N ALA A 32 -4.71 1.54 -6.41
CA ALA A 32 -4.33 2.40 -7.54
C ALA A 32 -3.21 3.39 -7.17
N VAL A 33 -3.38 4.16 -6.11
CA VAL A 33 -2.47 5.21 -5.65
C VAL A 33 -2.10 4.96 -4.18
N PRO A 34 -0.85 5.04 -3.76
CA PRO A 34 0.38 5.22 -4.56
C PRO A 34 0.93 3.91 -5.12
N HIS A 35 0.39 2.76 -4.71
CA HIS A 35 0.99 1.44 -4.84
C HIS A 35 1.20 1.01 -6.31
N ALA A 36 0.15 1.03 -7.13
CA ALA A 36 0.28 0.67 -8.55
C ALA A 36 1.17 1.69 -9.30
N GLU A 37 1.12 2.97 -8.94
CA GLU A 37 1.98 3.98 -9.56
C GLU A 37 3.47 3.75 -9.27
N ILE A 38 3.82 3.34 -8.06
CA ILE A 38 5.20 2.97 -7.69
C ILE A 38 5.64 1.71 -8.44
N LEU A 39 4.75 0.70 -8.57
CA LEU A 39 5.02 -0.52 -9.32
C LEU A 39 5.22 -0.23 -10.82
N GLU A 40 4.40 0.62 -11.42
CA GLU A 40 4.55 1.01 -12.84
C GLU A 40 5.86 1.78 -13.06
N PHE A 41 6.32 2.58 -12.10
CA PHE A 41 7.61 3.28 -12.17
C PHE A 41 8.80 2.30 -12.25
N VAL A 42 8.78 1.19 -11.50
CA VAL A 42 9.88 0.20 -11.51
C VAL A 42 9.79 -0.84 -12.63
N LYS A 43 8.66 -0.93 -13.31
CA LYS A 43 8.39 -1.91 -14.37
C LYS A 43 9.45 -1.95 -15.49
N PRO A 44 9.95 -0.80 -16.02
CA PRO A 44 11.00 -0.80 -17.02
C PRO A 44 12.33 -1.36 -16.53
N ALA A 45 12.69 -1.14 -15.27
CA ALA A 45 13.90 -1.68 -14.66
C ALA A 45 13.80 -3.20 -14.51
N LEU A 46 12.67 -3.71 -14.03
CA LEU A 46 12.41 -5.16 -13.93
C LEU A 46 12.43 -5.86 -15.27
N ALA A 47 11.90 -5.24 -16.34
CA ALA A 47 11.93 -5.79 -17.68
C ALA A 47 13.37 -6.01 -18.19
N LYS A 48 14.31 -5.10 -17.86
CA LYS A 48 15.73 -5.25 -18.19
C LYS A 48 16.38 -6.42 -17.45
N GLU A 49 15.85 -6.80 -16.29
CA GLU A 49 16.32 -7.94 -15.49
C GLU A 49 15.58 -9.25 -15.83
N GLY A 50 14.79 -9.27 -16.92
CA GLY A 50 14.05 -10.44 -17.37
C GLY A 50 12.77 -10.74 -16.59
N VAL A 51 12.20 -9.73 -15.89
CA VAL A 51 10.93 -9.88 -15.17
C VAL A 51 9.85 -9.04 -15.85
N THR A 52 8.77 -9.67 -16.29
CA THR A 52 7.56 -9.02 -16.78
C THR A 52 6.60 -8.80 -15.60
N LEU A 53 6.53 -7.57 -15.11
CA LEU A 53 5.63 -7.20 -14.02
C LEU A 53 4.20 -6.96 -14.55
N GLU A 54 3.22 -7.67 -13.99
CA GLU A 54 1.80 -7.44 -14.23
C GLU A 54 1.13 -6.94 -12.95
N VAL A 55 0.65 -5.69 -12.98
CA VAL A 55 -0.04 -5.07 -11.85
C VAL A 55 -1.55 -5.27 -12.00
N LYS A 56 -2.17 -5.82 -10.97
CA LYS A 56 -3.63 -5.98 -10.86
C LYS A 56 -4.16 -5.00 -9.81
N VAL A 57 -4.93 -4.02 -10.24
CA VAL A 57 -5.47 -2.99 -9.36
C VAL A 57 -6.76 -3.46 -8.70
N PHE A 58 -6.84 -3.27 -7.38
CA PHE A 58 -8.00 -3.57 -6.53
C PHE A 58 -8.47 -2.30 -5.83
N THR A 59 -9.77 -2.23 -5.54
CA THR A 59 -10.41 -1.08 -4.88
C THR A 59 -10.77 -1.35 -3.42
N ASP A 60 -10.48 -2.54 -2.90
CA ASP A 60 -10.72 -2.96 -1.52
C ASP A 60 -9.46 -3.55 -0.88
N TYR A 61 -9.49 -3.77 0.44
CA TYR A 61 -8.34 -4.30 1.18
C TYR A 61 -8.41 -5.81 1.45
N VAL A 62 -9.49 -6.49 1.08
CA VAL A 62 -9.68 -7.93 1.35
C VAL A 62 -9.14 -8.78 0.22
N GLN A 63 -9.52 -8.45 -1.01
CA GLN A 63 -9.21 -9.25 -2.19
C GLN A 63 -7.71 -9.41 -2.48
N PRO A 64 -6.84 -8.40 -2.33
CA PRO A 64 -5.42 -8.59 -2.60
C PRO A 64 -4.77 -9.72 -1.79
N ASN A 65 -5.12 -9.85 -0.50
CA ASN A 65 -4.62 -10.94 0.34
C ASN A 65 -5.24 -12.29 -0.05
N VAL A 66 -6.54 -12.32 -0.35
CA VAL A 66 -7.23 -13.55 -0.80
C VAL A 66 -6.60 -14.08 -2.08
N GLN A 67 -6.37 -13.23 -3.08
CA GLN A 67 -5.78 -13.63 -4.37
C GLN A 67 -4.36 -14.19 -4.22
N VAL A 68 -3.55 -13.60 -3.32
CA VAL A 68 -2.21 -14.11 -3.03
C VAL A 68 -2.30 -15.44 -2.28
N TRP A 69 -3.17 -15.55 -1.27
CA TRP A 69 -3.36 -16.80 -0.53
C TRP A 69 -3.81 -17.95 -1.42
N GLU A 70 -4.74 -17.69 -2.34
CA GLU A 70 -5.26 -18.67 -3.30
C GLU A 70 -4.30 -18.95 -4.48
N LYS A 71 -3.08 -18.42 -4.47
CA LYS A 71 -2.05 -18.59 -5.51
C LYS A 71 -2.46 -18.06 -6.90
N LYS A 72 -3.45 -17.18 -6.97
CA LYS A 72 -3.89 -16.53 -8.22
C LYS A 72 -3.00 -15.34 -8.59
N ILE A 73 -2.38 -14.73 -7.59
CA ILE A 73 -1.42 -13.61 -7.70
C ILE A 73 -0.22 -13.95 -6.83
N ASP A 74 0.98 -13.49 -7.24
CA ASP A 74 2.22 -13.86 -6.56
C ASP A 74 2.48 -13.04 -5.31
N VAL A 75 2.28 -11.72 -5.37
CA VAL A 75 2.62 -10.74 -4.33
C VAL A 75 1.50 -9.72 -4.24
N ASN A 76 1.35 -9.08 -3.08
CA ASN A 76 0.56 -7.85 -3.02
C ASN A 76 1.33 -6.69 -2.39
N PHE A 77 0.88 -5.48 -2.72
CA PHE A 77 1.41 -4.22 -2.23
C PHE A 77 0.25 -3.24 -2.07
N PHE A 78 -0.29 -3.10 -0.84
CA PHE A 78 -1.44 -2.24 -0.54
C PHE A 78 -1.64 -1.99 0.96
N GLN A 79 -0.93 -2.70 1.83
CA GLN A 79 -1.22 -2.82 3.25
C GLN A 79 -0.01 -2.58 4.12
N HIS A 80 -0.24 -2.28 5.40
CA HIS A 80 0.76 -2.23 6.45
C HIS A 80 0.74 -3.49 7.33
N LYS A 81 1.82 -3.70 8.10
CA LYS A 81 2.01 -4.91 8.92
C LYS A 81 0.84 -5.20 9.89
N PRO A 82 0.30 -4.23 10.66
CA PRO A 82 -0.84 -4.51 11.55
C PRO A 82 -2.09 -5.03 10.81
N TYR A 83 -2.36 -4.55 9.59
CA TYR A 83 -3.46 -5.07 8.78
C TYR A 83 -3.23 -6.53 8.38
N LEU A 84 -2.02 -6.86 7.92
CA LEU A 84 -1.64 -8.23 7.56
C LEU A 84 -1.82 -9.19 8.74
N ASP A 85 -1.39 -8.78 9.94
CA ASP A 85 -1.46 -9.61 11.14
C ASP A 85 -2.91 -9.95 11.50
N GLU A 86 -3.79 -8.94 11.49
CA GLU A 86 -5.22 -9.17 11.73
C GLU A 86 -5.88 -9.97 10.61
N PHE A 87 -5.49 -9.75 9.34
CA PHE A 87 -5.99 -10.58 8.24
C PHE A 87 -5.60 -12.05 8.44
N ASN A 88 -4.31 -12.32 8.70
CA ASN A 88 -3.81 -13.68 8.93
C ASN A 88 -4.54 -14.36 10.08
N LYS A 89 -4.70 -13.66 11.21
CA LYS A 89 -5.41 -14.16 12.40
C LYS A 89 -6.86 -14.50 12.08
N ASN A 90 -7.58 -13.57 11.45
CA ASN A 90 -9.03 -13.69 11.22
C ASN A 90 -9.37 -14.68 10.10
N LYS A 91 -8.51 -14.79 9.07
CA LYS A 91 -8.70 -15.69 7.93
C LYS A 91 -7.94 -17.00 8.06
N ARG A 92 -7.15 -17.18 9.13
CA ARG A 92 -6.28 -18.36 9.37
C ARG A 92 -5.32 -18.58 8.20
N THR A 93 -4.74 -17.51 7.69
CA THR A 93 -3.73 -17.52 6.64
C THR A 93 -2.33 -17.32 7.24
N ASN A 94 -1.28 -17.47 6.43
CA ASN A 94 0.12 -17.31 6.86
C ASN A 94 0.93 -16.48 5.87
N LEU A 95 0.31 -15.49 5.26
CA LEU A 95 1.01 -14.56 4.37
C LEU A 95 2.13 -13.82 5.13
N VAL A 96 3.23 -13.53 4.45
CA VAL A 96 4.43 -12.96 5.06
C VAL A 96 4.79 -11.60 4.47
N SER A 97 5.14 -10.67 5.34
CA SER A 97 5.77 -9.41 4.94
C SER A 97 7.20 -9.69 4.49
N ILE A 98 7.59 -9.17 3.32
CA ILE A 98 8.90 -9.41 2.70
C ILE A 98 9.75 -8.17 2.52
N ALA A 99 9.15 -6.97 2.51
CA ALA A 99 9.86 -5.71 2.48
C ALA A 99 8.95 -4.55 2.92
N ASN A 100 9.53 -3.52 3.57
CA ASN A 100 8.88 -2.23 3.73
C ASN A 100 9.12 -1.38 2.48
N VAL A 101 8.19 -0.48 2.14
CA VAL A 101 8.35 0.42 0.99
C VAL A 101 8.12 1.88 1.37
N HIS A 102 7.01 2.22 2.00
CA HIS A 102 6.69 3.60 2.36
C HIS A 102 5.73 3.68 3.54
N VAL A 103 5.63 4.86 4.14
CA VAL A 103 4.59 5.21 5.12
C VAL A 103 3.60 6.16 4.46
N GLU A 104 2.33 5.99 4.78
CA GLU A 104 1.25 6.89 4.42
C GLU A 104 0.69 7.55 5.69
N PRO A 105 1.07 8.80 6.02
CA PRO A 105 0.50 9.51 7.16
C PRO A 105 -1.02 9.58 7.06
N TYR A 106 -1.69 9.03 8.07
CA TYR A 106 -3.15 8.92 8.09
C TYR A 106 -3.80 10.28 8.38
N GLY A 107 -4.88 10.63 7.69
CA GLY A 107 -5.45 11.96 7.76
C GLY A 107 -6.92 12.00 8.20
N ALA A 108 -7.29 13.10 8.84
CA ALA A 108 -8.67 13.43 9.22
C ALA A 108 -9.18 14.60 8.37
N TYR A 109 -10.32 14.43 7.71
CA TYR A 109 -10.85 15.37 6.73
C TYR A 109 -12.26 15.83 7.07
N SER A 110 -12.57 17.08 6.75
CA SER A 110 -13.91 17.64 6.87
C SER A 110 -14.20 18.60 5.70
N LYS A 111 -15.46 18.63 5.28
CA LYS A 111 -15.98 19.67 4.39
C LYS A 111 -16.80 20.74 5.13
N LYS A 112 -17.04 20.52 6.43
CA LYS A 112 -17.92 21.38 7.24
C LYS A 112 -17.17 22.33 8.16
N VAL A 113 -15.99 21.90 8.66
CA VAL A 113 -15.17 22.69 9.59
C VAL A 113 -13.73 22.77 9.07
N LYS A 114 -13.00 23.80 9.50
CA LYS A 114 -11.60 24.00 9.16
C LYS A 114 -10.65 23.74 10.33
N ASN A 115 -11.18 23.66 11.53
CA ASN A 115 -10.43 23.32 12.74
C ASN A 115 -11.15 22.22 13.53
N PRO A 116 -10.43 21.27 14.16
CA PRO A 116 -11.04 20.23 15.00
C PRO A 116 -11.84 20.81 16.17
N SER A 117 -11.46 21.99 16.69
CA SER A 117 -12.17 22.68 17.76
C SER A 117 -13.60 23.13 17.39
N GLU A 118 -13.85 23.36 16.11
CA GLU A 118 -15.16 23.78 15.56
C GLU A 118 -16.16 22.62 15.45
N LEU A 119 -15.73 21.37 15.64
CA LEU A 119 -16.64 20.23 15.62
C LEU A 119 -17.73 20.39 16.68
N PRO A 120 -19.02 20.36 16.31
CA PRO A 120 -20.12 20.56 17.25
C PRO A 120 -20.24 19.37 18.20
N LYS A 121 -20.97 19.61 19.35
CA LYS A 121 -21.38 18.50 20.22
C LYS A 121 -22.25 17.54 19.44
N GLY A 122 -22.00 16.22 19.63
CA GLY A 122 -22.71 15.16 18.92
C GLY A 122 -22.33 15.00 17.44
N ALA A 123 -21.24 15.64 16.97
CA ALA A 123 -20.75 15.49 15.59
C ALA A 123 -20.55 14.02 15.22
N THR A 124 -20.83 13.68 13.97
CA THR A 124 -20.61 12.34 13.41
C THR A 124 -19.21 12.23 12.85
N ILE A 125 -18.43 11.28 13.36
CA ILE A 125 -17.07 10.97 12.89
C ILE A 125 -17.08 9.59 12.24
N ALA A 126 -16.72 9.52 10.96
CA ALA A 126 -16.58 8.25 10.24
C ALA A 126 -15.15 7.73 10.31
N ILE A 127 -15.00 6.44 10.59
CA ILE A 127 -13.72 5.74 10.67
C ILE A 127 -13.79 4.40 9.91
N PRO A 128 -12.65 3.77 9.53
CA PRO A 128 -12.65 2.42 8.97
C PRO A 128 -13.22 1.39 9.93
N ASN A 129 -13.84 0.36 9.39
CA ASN A 129 -14.46 -0.73 10.16
C ASN A 129 -13.54 -1.96 10.34
N ASP A 130 -12.36 -1.96 9.74
CA ASP A 130 -11.38 -3.02 10.02
C ASP A 130 -10.61 -2.72 11.31
N PRO A 131 -10.23 -3.77 12.10
CA PRO A 131 -9.67 -3.57 13.44
C PRO A 131 -8.42 -2.69 13.48
N SER A 132 -7.51 -2.85 12.51
CA SER A 132 -6.24 -2.14 12.53
C SER A 132 -6.38 -0.67 12.14
N ASN A 133 -7.16 -0.34 11.10
CA ASN A 133 -7.38 1.06 10.71
C ASN A 133 -8.40 1.76 11.62
N GLY A 134 -9.39 1.03 12.15
CA GLY A 134 -10.30 1.54 13.17
C GLY A 134 -9.57 1.95 14.45
N GLY A 135 -8.70 1.08 14.96
CA GLY A 135 -7.85 1.37 16.12
C GLY A 135 -6.90 2.55 15.86
N ARG A 136 -6.25 2.58 14.69
CA ARG A 136 -5.40 3.69 14.25
C ARG A 136 -6.16 5.02 14.21
N ALA A 137 -7.40 5.01 13.70
CA ALA A 137 -8.26 6.19 13.67
C ALA A 137 -8.59 6.71 15.07
N LEU A 138 -8.94 5.81 16.01
CA LEU A 138 -9.22 6.17 17.39
C LEU A 138 -7.99 6.74 18.10
N ILE A 139 -6.82 6.19 17.87
CA ILE A 139 -5.55 6.73 18.40
C ILE A 139 -5.32 8.14 17.85
N LEU A 140 -5.48 8.36 16.56
CA LEU A 140 -5.30 9.68 15.94
C LEU A 140 -6.29 10.73 16.51
N LEU A 141 -7.54 10.33 16.78
CA LEU A 141 -8.52 11.19 17.48
C LEU A 141 -8.08 11.52 18.91
N ALA A 142 -7.53 10.52 19.61
CA ALA A 142 -7.06 10.72 21.01
C ALA A 142 -5.82 11.61 21.05
N ASP A 143 -4.86 11.43 20.15
CA ASP A 143 -3.64 12.24 20.05
C ASP A 143 -3.96 13.72 19.76
N ASN A 144 -5.10 13.99 19.11
CA ASN A 144 -5.60 15.33 18.84
C ASN A 144 -6.60 15.85 19.91
N GLY A 145 -6.72 15.16 21.04
CA GLY A 145 -7.51 15.59 22.19
C GLY A 145 -9.03 15.56 22.00
N LEU A 146 -9.53 14.87 20.96
CA LEU A 146 -10.96 14.79 20.67
C LEU A 146 -11.68 13.75 21.55
N ILE A 147 -10.97 12.67 21.89
CA ILE A 147 -11.43 11.60 22.79
C ILE A 147 -10.28 11.15 23.69
N LYS A 148 -10.55 10.29 24.70
CA LYS A 148 -9.50 9.51 25.36
C LYS A 148 -9.79 8.03 25.24
N LEU A 149 -8.73 7.22 25.15
CA LEU A 149 -8.79 5.78 25.14
C LEU A 149 -8.38 5.21 26.51
N LYS A 150 -8.90 4.03 26.86
CA LYS A 150 -8.49 3.28 28.07
C LYS A 150 -6.99 2.95 28.04
N ASP A 151 -6.50 2.53 26.87
CA ASP A 151 -5.09 2.31 26.59
C ASP A 151 -4.71 3.00 25.26
N PRO A 152 -3.98 4.14 25.31
CA PRO A 152 -3.61 4.89 24.13
C PRO A 152 -2.55 4.17 23.24
N LYS A 153 -1.96 3.08 23.74
CA LYS A 153 -0.98 2.28 22.98
C LYS A 153 -1.59 1.06 22.31
N ASN A 154 -2.83 0.73 22.60
CA ASN A 154 -3.50 -0.41 21.98
C ASN A 154 -3.91 -0.08 20.54
N ILE A 155 -3.13 -0.54 19.57
CA ILE A 155 -3.39 -0.32 18.13
C ILE A 155 -4.65 -1.02 17.61
N LEU A 156 -5.28 -1.87 18.40
CA LEU A 156 -6.54 -2.56 18.10
C LEU A 156 -7.70 -2.05 18.98
N SER A 157 -7.60 -0.81 19.49
CA SER A 157 -8.69 -0.17 20.23
C SER A 157 -9.96 -0.11 19.40
N THR A 158 -11.08 -0.33 20.05
CA THR A 158 -12.44 -0.27 19.49
C THR A 158 -13.20 0.92 20.05
N VAL A 159 -14.36 1.24 19.50
CA VAL A 159 -15.24 2.30 20.02
C VAL A 159 -15.60 2.08 21.51
N LYS A 160 -15.62 0.82 21.99
CA LYS A 160 -15.86 0.44 23.39
C LYS A 160 -14.70 0.81 24.34
N ASP A 161 -13.54 1.12 23.77
CA ASP A 161 -12.34 1.50 24.51
C ASP A 161 -12.19 3.02 24.67
N ILE A 162 -13.16 3.80 24.16
CA ILE A 162 -13.24 5.23 24.42
C ILE A 162 -13.61 5.40 25.90
N SER A 163 -12.70 6.02 26.68
CA SER A 163 -12.89 6.30 28.11
C SER A 163 -13.52 7.68 28.36
N GLU A 164 -13.21 8.66 27.50
CA GLU A 164 -13.80 9.99 27.55
C GLU A 164 -14.17 10.47 26.15
N ASN A 165 -15.37 11.05 26.03
CA ASN A 165 -15.87 11.65 24.79
C ASN A 165 -16.63 12.94 25.16
N PRO A 166 -15.90 14.02 25.47
CA PRO A 166 -16.48 15.21 26.11
C PRO A 166 -17.48 15.94 25.22
N LYS A 167 -17.36 15.85 23.90
CA LYS A 167 -18.33 16.44 22.97
C LYS A 167 -19.42 15.45 22.53
N GLY A 168 -19.40 14.19 23.00
CA GLY A 168 -20.40 13.18 22.65
C GLY A 168 -20.39 12.82 21.16
N PHE A 169 -19.22 12.71 20.56
CA PHE A 169 -19.09 12.34 19.14
C PHE A 169 -19.72 10.98 18.85
N LYS A 170 -20.40 10.88 17.72
CA LYS A 170 -21.00 9.65 17.21
C LYS A 170 -20.04 9.01 16.24
N ILE A 171 -19.39 7.92 16.66
CA ILE A 171 -18.45 7.19 15.80
C ILE A 171 -19.23 6.27 14.88
N LYS A 172 -18.98 6.39 13.57
CA LYS A 172 -19.58 5.58 12.52
C LYS A 172 -18.49 4.77 11.81
N GLU A 173 -18.53 3.46 11.99
CA GLU A 173 -17.58 2.53 11.36
C GLU A 173 -18.06 2.14 9.97
N LEU A 174 -17.24 2.38 8.95
CA LEU A 174 -17.56 2.14 7.54
C LEU A 174 -16.37 1.46 6.83
N GLU A 175 -16.64 0.79 5.73
CA GLU A 175 -15.58 0.27 4.86
C GLU A 175 -14.68 1.43 4.39
N ALA A 176 -13.34 1.25 4.52
CA ALA A 176 -12.35 2.30 4.27
C ALA A 176 -12.50 2.94 2.87
N ALA A 177 -12.78 2.13 1.84
CA ALA A 177 -12.98 2.60 0.46
C ALA A 177 -14.20 3.53 0.29
N THR A 178 -15.15 3.53 1.25
CA THR A 178 -16.35 4.37 1.17
C THR A 178 -16.17 5.73 1.81
N LEU A 179 -15.19 5.90 2.71
CA LEU A 179 -15.02 7.09 3.53
C LEU A 179 -14.88 8.40 2.73
N PRO A 180 -14.15 8.48 1.62
CA PRO A 180 -14.10 9.72 0.83
C PRO A 180 -15.46 10.14 0.28
N ARG A 181 -16.33 9.18 -0.04
CA ARG A 181 -17.65 9.43 -0.63
C ARG A 181 -18.69 9.92 0.36
N VAL A 182 -18.49 9.63 1.65
CA VAL A 182 -19.42 10.07 2.71
C VAL A 182 -19.01 11.37 3.38
N LEU A 183 -17.92 12.01 2.92
CA LEU A 183 -17.35 13.20 3.54
C LEU A 183 -18.33 14.38 3.63
N ASP A 184 -19.28 14.50 2.69
CA ASP A 184 -20.35 15.50 2.74
C ASP A 184 -21.45 15.20 3.77
N GLN A 185 -21.58 13.93 4.18
CA GLN A 185 -22.64 13.43 5.06
C GLN A 185 -22.24 13.41 6.54
N VAL A 186 -20.93 13.47 6.83
CA VAL A 186 -20.38 13.43 8.18
C VAL A 186 -19.72 14.75 8.55
N ASP A 187 -19.37 14.94 9.82
CA ASP A 187 -18.67 16.14 10.27
C ASP A 187 -17.15 15.99 10.19
N LEU A 188 -16.66 14.76 10.34
CA LEU A 188 -15.24 14.39 10.17
C LEU A 188 -15.16 12.97 9.61
N ALA A 189 -14.19 12.69 8.75
CA ALA A 189 -13.85 11.34 8.33
C ALA A 189 -12.33 11.11 8.44
N LEU A 190 -11.94 10.00 9.02
CA LEU A 190 -10.55 9.54 9.04
C LEU A 190 -10.33 8.60 7.88
N ILE A 191 -9.49 9.02 6.92
CA ILE A 191 -9.37 8.38 5.60
C ILE A 191 -7.92 7.93 5.38
N ASN A 192 -7.74 6.66 5.01
CA ASN A 192 -6.44 6.15 4.59
C ASN A 192 -5.92 6.94 3.38
N THR A 193 -4.64 7.25 3.39
CA THR A 193 -4.04 8.18 2.42
C THR A 193 -4.17 7.73 0.97
N ASN A 194 -4.08 6.43 0.69
CA ASN A 194 -4.31 5.91 -0.67
C ASN A 194 -5.72 6.29 -1.19
N TYR A 195 -6.78 6.11 -0.38
CA TYR A 195 -8.15 6.51 -0.76
C TYR A 195 -8.35 8.02 -0.78
N ALA A 196 -7.65 8.75 0.11
CA ALA A 196 -7.66 10.21 0.07
C ALA A 196 -7.07 10.73 -1.25
N LEU A 197 -5.90 10.24 -1.65
CA LEU A 197 -5.23 10.61 -2.90
C LEU A 197 -6.07 10.25 -4.14
N GLU A 198 -6.70 9.07 -4.17
CA GLU A 198 -7.67 8.69 -5.22
C GLU A 198 -8.83 9.69 -5.34
N ALA A 199 -9.31 10.17 -4.18
CA ALA A 199 -10.35 11.22 -4.11
C ALA A 199 -9.81 12.65 -4.30
N LYS A 200 -8.53 12.81 -4.69
CA LYS A 200 -7.84 14.11 -4.89
C LYS A 200 -7.68 14.94 -3.61
N LEU A 201 -7.77 14.30 -2.46
CA LEU A 201 -7.44 14.90 -1.16
C LEU A 201 -5.97 14.63 -0.85
N VAL A 202 -5.20 15.70 -0.66
CA VAL A 202 -3.78 15.62 -0.32
C VAL A 202 -3.63 15.77 1.20
N PRO A 203 -3.16 14.74 1.93
CA PRO A 203 -3.12 14.77 3.40
C PRO A 203 -2.44 16.01 3.97
N THR A 204 -1.28 16.37 3.42
CA THR A 204 -0.47 17.53 3.88
C THR A 204 -1.12 18.89 3.63
N ARG A 205 -2.18 18.98 2.82
CA ARG A 205 -2.87 20.22 2.45
C ARG A 205 -4.33 20.26 2.94
N ASP A 206 -5.03 19.14 2.82
CA ASP A 206 -6.48 19.08 2.92
C ASP A 206 -6.98 18.46 4.24
N ALA A 207 -6.10 17.76 4.98
CA ALA A 207 -6.48 17.22 6.28
C ALA A 207 -6.47 18.29 7.37
N LEU A 208 -7.38 18.19 8.32
CA LEU A 208 -7.39 19.03 9.51
C LEU A 208 -6.23 18.69 10.45
N PHE A 209 -5.88 17.42 10.51
CA PHE A 209 -4.71 16.89 11.20
C PHE A 209 -4.31 15.55 10.56
N ILE A 210 -3.03 15.23 10.65
CA ILE A 210 -2.43 14.01 10.11
C ILE A 210 -1.59 13.31 11.17
N GLU A 211 -1.41 12.01 10.98
CA GLU A 211 -0.49 11.19 11.77
C GLU A 211 0.98 11.59 11.51
N ASN A 212 1.82 11.41 12.53
CA ASN A 212 3.26 11.59 12.36
C ASN A 212 3.83 10.50 11.44
N ALA A 213 4.80 10.87 10.59
CA ALA A 213 5.46 9.92 9.67
C ALA A 213 6.28 8.82 10.41
N ASN A 214 6.66 9.02 11.68
CA ASN A 214 7.26 7.99 12.54
C ASN A 214 6.20 7.00 13.05
N SER A 215 5.57 6.30 12.13
CA SER A 215 4.41 5.47 12.36
C SER A 215 4.77 3.98 12.17
N PRO A 216 4.19 3.05 12.94
CA PRO A 216 4.40 1.61 12.77
C PRO A 216 3.69 1.04 11.54
N TYR A 217 3.01 1.90 10.78
CA TYR A 217 2.15 1.52 9.65
C TYR A 217 2.88 1.64 8.29
N ALA A 218 4.16 1.22 8.22
CA ALA A 218 4.84 1.12 6.94
C ALA A 218 4.11 0.15 6.01
N ASN A 219 3.86 0.58 4.78
CA ASN A 219 3.29 -0.24 3.73
C ASN A 219 4.35 -1.23 3.23
N ILE A 220 3.93 -2.47 3.05
CA ILE A 220 4.77 -3.64 2.85
C ILE A 220 4.42 -4.40 1.59
N LEU A 221 5.43 -5.03 0.99
CA LEU A 221 5.22 -6.15 0.09
C LEU A 221 4.88 -7.41 0.88
N VAL A 222 3.91 -8.16 0.39
CA VAL A 222 3.46 -9.39 1.02
C VAL A 222 3.40 -10.53 0.01
N SER A 223 3.89 -11.69 0.41
CA SER A 223 3.88 -12.92 -0.39
C SER A 223 3.43 -14.12 0.44
N ARG A 224 3.43 -15.29 -0.18
CA ARG A 224 3.31 -16.57 0.54
C ARG A 224 4.67 -17.05 1.02
N PRO A 225 4.73 -17.92 2.04
CA PRO A 225 5.99 -18.53 2.47
C PRO A 225 6.69 -19.35 1.37
N ASP A 226 5.92 -19.94 0.45
CA ASP A 226 6.44 -20.83 -0.61
C ASP A 226 7.09 -20.06 -1.78
N ASN A 227 6.78 -18.77 -1.98
CA ASN A 227 7.34 -17.97 -3.08
C ASN A 227 8.13 -16.73 -2.64
N LYS A 228 8.24 -16.44 -1.35
CA LYS A 228 8.93 -15.24 -0.83
C LYS A 228 10.38 -15.10 -1.29
N ASP A 229 11.06 -16.20 -1.55
CA ASP A 229 12.46 -16.24 -1.96
C ASP A 229 12.66 -16.45 -3.48
N ALA A 230 11.58 -16.43 -4.27
CA ALA A 230 11.64 -16.53 -5.71
C ALA A 230 12.48 -15.38 -6.33
N ASP A 231 13.26 -15.68 -7.38
CA ASP A 231 14.17 -14.70 -8.00
C ASP A 231 13.44 -13.43 -8.46
N ALA A 232 12.28 -13.57 -9.11
CA ALA A 232 11.47 -12.43 -9.55
C ALA A 232 10.97 -11.56 -8.36
N VAL A 233 10.68 -12.17 -7.21
CA VAL A 233 10.27 -11.44 -5.99
C VAL A 233 11.46 -10.67 -5.42
N LYS A 234 12.65 -11.28 -5.35
CA LYS A 234 13.88 -10.59 -4.91
C LYS A 234 14.24 -9.42 -5.82
N LYS A 235 14.09 -9.58 -7.14
CA LYS A 235 14.29 -8.48 -8.10
C LYS A 235 13.29 -7.36 -7.90
N LEU A 236 12.01 -7.66 -7.62
CA LEU A 236 11.02 -6.64 -7.30
C LEU A 236 11.41 -5.85 -6.04
N ILE A 237 11.83 -6.51 -4.96
CA ILE A 237 12.29 -5.85 -3.75
C ILE A 237 13.48 -4.93 -4.05
N ALA A 238 14.49 -5.43 -4.77
CA ALA A 238 15.66 -4.65 -5.14
C ALA A 238 15.29 -3.42 -5.99
N ALA A 239 14.39 -3.58 -6.97
CA ALA A 239 13.93 -2.49 -7.82
C ALA A 239 13.17 -1.41 -7.04
N LEU A 240 12.42 -1.78 -6.00
CA LEU A 240 11.67 -0.85 -5.13
C LEU A 240 12.56 -0.11 -4.14
N HIS A 241 13.74 -0.63 -3.78
CA HIS A 241 14.65 -0.05 -2.79
C HIS A 241 15.80 0.76 -3.43
N THR A 242 15.51 1.44 -4.53
CA THR A 242 16.52 2.26 -5.23
C THR A 242 16.39 3.74 -4.88
N PRO A 243 17.50 4.52 -4.98
CA PRO A 243 17.45 5.97 -4.83
C PRO A 243 16.47 6.65 -5.79
N ASP A 244 16.27 6.09 -6.98
CA ASP A 244 15.32 6.61 -7.98
C ASP A 244 13.87 6.46 -7.52
N VAL A 245 13.50 5.34 -6.89
CA VAL A 245 12.18 5.14 -6.28
C VAL A 245 11.97 6.10 -5.11
N LYS A 246 12.98 6.27 -4.25
CA LYS A 246 12.94 7.25 -3.17
C LYS A 246 12.63 8.64 -3.72
N LYS A 247 13.40 9.09 -4.71
CA LYS A 247 13.22 10.40 -5.37
C LYS A 247 11.85 10.51 -6.03
N PHE A 248 11.38 9.45 -6.69
CA PHE A 248 10.05 9.42 -7.30
C PHE A 248 8.95 9.65 -6.26
N ILE A 249 9.00 8.93 -5.13
CA ILE A 249 8.02 9.05 -4.04
C ILE A 249 8.04 10.47 -3.47
N GLU A 250 9.23 10.98 -3.11
CA GLU A 250 9.40 12.33 -2.53
C GLU A 250 8.90 13.43 -3.46
N THR A 251 9.23 13.34 -4.75
CA THR A 251 8.86 14.34 -5.74
C THR A 251 7.36 14.31 -6.07
N LYS A 252 6.80 13.09 -6.24
CA LYS A 252 5.43 12.94 -6.69
C LYS A 252 4.41 13.21 -5.59
N TYR A 253 4.68 12.73 -4.37
CA TYR A 253 3.69 12.78 -3.29
C TYR A 253 3.96 13.86 -2.24
N GLN A 254 5.10 14.55 -2.29
CA GLN A 254 5.39 15.76 -1.51
C GLN A 254 5.04 15.64 0.00
N GLY A 255 5.43 14.51 0.61
CA GLY A 255 5.19 14.22 2.02
C GLY A 255 3.85 13.52 2.33
N ALA A 256 2.93 13.41 1.37
CA ALA A 256 1.74 12.57 1.53
C ALA A 256 2.08 11.07 1.57
N VAL A 257 3.20 10.69 0.97
CA VAL A 257 3.80 9.36 1.01
C VAL A 257 5.29 9.53 1.29
N VAL A 258 5.83 8.78 2.24
CA VAL A 258 7.22 8.92 2.72
C VAL A 258 7.95 7.59 2.56
N PRO A 259 9.13 7.54 1.90
CA PRO A 259 9.91 6.30 1.79
C PRO A 259 10.26 5.71 3.16
N ALA A 260 10.25 4.38 3.28
CA ALA A 260 10.50 3.63 4.53
C ALA A 260 11.48 2.47 4.35
N PHE A 261 12.49 2.66 3.48
CA PHE A 261 13.58 1.72 3.20
C PHE A 261 14.92 2.44 3.13
#